data_608232077f88ef64c652bda5e83278ce
#
_entry.id   608232077f88ef64c652bda5e83278ce
#
_cell.length_a   1.000
_cell.length_b   1.000
_cell.length_c   1.000
_cell.angle_alpha   90.00
_cell.angle_beta   90.00
_cell.angle_gamma   90.00
#
_symmetry.space_group_name_H-M   'P 1'
#
loop_
_entity.id
_entity.type
_entity.pdbx_description
1 polymer ?
#
loop_
_entity_poly.entity_id
_entity_poly.type
_entity_poly.pdbx_seq_one_letter_code
_entity_poly.pdbx_strand_id
1 'polypeptide(L)'
;MIELLQARGSIGVPELARRLEVGERTVRRYAAMLREMGVPVEAEVGRHGGYRLRPGRKLPPMMFTEEEALGLVLGLLAARGLGLSGVAPAAEGALAKLERAMPEPLGDRVRALQEAVSIAVSRSAAGETARSDVLLTLAAAVGEGRRVRMVYLSGWSGQTEREVDPYGVAHRGGYWYMAGHCHLRGGLRHFRVDKIPEAQILEDTFSRPAGFVFPETLMDAPADTPEGRWSVEVLLEIKIGDARPRLPAMGFDLEPSGGGTILRCQTWNLDWVARVLAGLDAPFVVRQPAELRAALERRAAEISALAKRPGNGVPPRRA
;
A
#
# COMPACT_ATOMS: atom_id res chain seq x y z
N MET A 1 -30.14 3.88 18.15
CA MET A 1 -30.80 3.58 16.85
C MET A 1 -29.78 3.47 15.71
N ILE A 2 -28.85 4.42 15.52
CA ILE A 2 -27.83 4.37 14.46
C ILE A 2 -27.01 3.08 14.58
N GLU A 3 -26.46 2.79 15.74
CA GLU A 3 -25.65 1.56 15.99
C GLU A 3 -26.39 0.27 15.61
N LEU A 4 -27.68 0.17 15.96
CA LEU A 4 -28.51 -0.99 15.63
C LEU A 4 -28.67 -1.14 14.11
N LEU A 5 -28.87 -0.03 13.39
CA LEU A 5 -28.99 -0.03 11.93
C LEU A 5 -27.64 -0.31 11.26
N GLN A 6 -26.51 0.11 11.84
CA GLN A 6 -25.18 -0.22 11.36
C GLN A 6 -24.85 -1.71 11.51
N ALA A 7 -25.20 -2.29 12.67
CA ALA A 7 -24.87 -3.68 12.97
C ALA A 7 -25.68 -4.70 12.16
N ARG A 8 -26.88 -4.36 11.68
CA ARG A 8 -27.81 -5.32 11.04
C ARG A 8 -28.29 -4.94 9.65
N GLY A 9 -27.88 -3.81 9.12
CA GLY A 9 -28.30 -3.33 7.81
C GLY A 9 -29.76 -2.84 7.76
N SER A 10 -30.72 -3.67 8.07
CA SER A 10 -32.17 -3.34 8.13
C SER A 10 -32.82 -3.93 9.38
N ILE A 11 -33.70 -3.18 10.03
CA ILE A 11 -34.40 -3.60 11.25
C ILE A 11 -35.84 -3.09 11.21
N GLY A 12 -36.80 -4.00 11.51
CA GLY A 12 -38.20 -3.70 11.60
C GLY A 12 -38.55 -2.74 12.75
N VAL A 13 -39.59 -1.91 12.57
CA VAL A 13 -40.03 -0.94 13.58
C VAL A 13 -40.34 -1.56 14.93
N PRO A 14 -41.06 -2.74 15.02
CA PRO A 14 -41.33 -3.38 16.31
C PRO A 14 -40.07 -3.84 17.03
N GLU A 15 -39.08 -4.36 16.29
CA GLU A 15 -37.82 -4.82 16.84
C GLU A 15 -36.94 -3.63 17.34
N LEU A 16 -36.93 -2.51 16.60
CA LEU A 16 -36.30 -1.27 17.05
C LEU A 16 -36.96 -0.73 18.34
N ALA A 17 -38.28 -0.74 18.38
CA ALA A 17 -39.05 -0.30 19.55
C ALA A 17 -38.68 -1.11 20.78
N ARG A 18 -38.64 -2.46 20.64
CA ARG A 18 -38.25 -3.38 21.71
C ARG A 18 -36.82 -3.16 22.20
N ARG A 19 -35.86 -2.99 21.28
CA ARG A 19 -34.43 -2.83 21.63
C ARG A 19 -34.08 -1.48 22.22
N LEU A 20 -34.82 -0.46 21.80
CA LEU A 20 -34.64 0.91 22.33
C LEU A 20 -35.53 1.19 23.55
N GLU A 21 -36.35 0.20 23.96
CA GLU A 21 -37.30 0.31 25.06
C GLU A 21 -38.26 1.51 24.91
N VAL A 22 -38.73 1.76 23.68
CA VAL A 22 -39.61 2.89 23.34
C VAL A 22 -40.78 2.41 22.47
N GLY A 23 -41.83 3.24 22.39
CA GLY A 23 -42.95 2.97 21.48
C GLY A 23 -42.56 3.17 20.01
N GLU A 24 -43.25 2.46 19.09
CA GLU A 24 -43.04 2.55 17.63
C GLU A 24 -43.19 3.99 17.11
N ARG A 25 -44.08 4.80 17.69
CA ARG A 25 -44.23 6.22 17.35
C ARG A 25 -42.94 6.99 17.63
N THR A 26 -42.25 6.65 18.71
CA THR A 26 -40.95 7.26 19.07
C THR A 26 -39.86 6.83 18.12
N VAL A 27 -39.85 5.56 17.68
CA VAL A 27 -38.92 5.07 16.64
C VAL A 27 -39.06 5.88 15.34
N ARG A 28 -40.33 6.12 14.90
CA ARG A 28 -40.58 6.93 13.69
C ARG A 28 -40.11 8.37 13.85
N ARG A 29 -40.30 8.97 15.04
CA ARG A 29 -39.77 10.31 15.37
C ARG A 29 -38.24 10.33 15.33
N TYR A 30 -37.58 9.33 15.90
CA TYR A 30 -36.13 9.22 15.86
C TYR A 30 -35.60 9.10 14.42
N ALA A 31 -36.27 8.32 13.57
CA ALA A 31 -35.92 8.23 12.16
C ALA A 31 -36.05 9.56 11.42
N ALA A 32 -37.08 10.37 11.74
CA ALA A 32 -37.24 11.71 11.19
C ALA A 32 -36.11 12.64 11.64
N MET A 33 -35.82 12.70 12.95
CA MET A 33 -34.73 13.48 13.50
C MET A 33 -33.37 13.14 12.90
N LEU A 34 -33.09 11.83 12.70
CA LEU A 34 -31.85 11.41 12.08
C LEU A 34 -31.73 11.90 10.63
N ARG A 35 -32.83 11.91 9.87
CA ARG A 35 -32.86 12.48 8.51
C ARG A 35 -32.60 13.99 8.51
N GLU A 36 -33.21 14.73 9.45
CA GLU A 36 -32.97 16.16 9.62
C GLU A 36 -31.51 16.46 9.96
N MET A 37 -30.85 15.58 10.72
CA MET A 37 -29.41 15.63 11.01
C MET A 37 -28.52 15.18 9.83
N GLY A 38 -29.10 14.84 8.67
CA GLY A 38 -28.37 14.41 7.48
C GLY A 38 -27.94 12.95 7.48
N VAL A 39 -28.44 12.13 8.43
CA VAL A 39 -28.20 10.69 8.43
C VAL A 39 -29.13 10.02 7.40
N PRO A 40 -28.61 9.26 6.42
CA PRO A 40 -29.41 8.70 5.33
C PRO A 40 -30.21 7.48 5.79
N VAL A 41 -31.24 7.69 6.60
CA VAL A 41 -32.18 6.66 7.05
C VAL A 41 -33.32 6.50 6.06
N GLU A 42 -33.45 5.33 5.43
CA GLU A 42 -34.57 4.97 4.56
C GLU A 42 -35.60 4.13 5.28
N ALA A 43 -36.87 4.31 4.92
CA ALA A 43 -37.95 3.42 5.35
C ALA A 43 -38.11 2.29 4.31
N GLU A 44 -38.13 1.07 4.78
CA GLU A 44 -38.52 -0.07 3.96
C GLU A 44 -40.02 -0.29 4.08
N VAL A 45 -40.71 -0.32 2.93
CA VAL A 45 -42.15 -0.55 2.84
C VAL A 45 -42.41 -2.04 2.65
N GLY A 46 -43.28 -2.63 3.48
CA GLY A 46 -43.67 -4.04 3.35
C GLY A 46 -44.24 -4.61 4.64
N ARG A 47 -44.61 -5.89 4.62
CA ARG A 47 -45.24 -6.61 5.75
C ARG A 47 -44.43 -6.57 7.05
N HIS A 48 -43.11 -6.35 6.91
CA HIS A 48 -42.15 -6.17 8.00
C HIS A 48 -41.39 -4.84 7.90
N GLY A 49 -42.10 -3.79 7.45
CA GLY A 49 -41.54 -2.47 7.24
C GLY A 49 -40.60 -1.99 8.37
N GLY A 50 -39.47 -1.45 8.01
CA GLY A 50 -38.41 -1.10 8.93
C GLY A 50 -37.61 0.12 8.48
N TYR A 51 -36.42 0.24 9.05
CA TYR A 51 -35.47 1.27 8.69
C TYR A 51 -34.13 0.64 8.36
N ARG A 52 -33.42 1.24 7.39
CA ARG A 52 -32.04 0.94 7.06
C ARG A 52 -31.24 2.22 6.84
N LEU A 53 -29.92 2.09 6.95
CA LEU A 53 -29.04 3.15 6.51
C LEU A 53 -28.70 2.96 5.02
N ARG A 54 -28.92 3.99 4.21
CA ARG A 54 -28.50 3.98 2.80
C ARG A 54 -27.01 4.24 2.70
N PRO A 55 -26.25 3.46 1.92
CA PRO A 55 -24.87 3.82 1.56
C PRO A 55 -24.87 5.18 0.86
N GLY A 56 -24.18 6.16 1.43
CA GLY A 56 -24.06 7.52 0.92
C GLY A 56 -22.62 7.89 0.62
N ARG A 57 -22.40 9.06 -0.01
CA ARG A 57 -21.04 9.60 -0.23
C ARG A 57 -20.30 9.95 1.07
N LYS A 58 -21.02 10.11 2.17
CA LYS A 58 -20.46 10.37 3.50
C LYS A 58 -20.84 9.23 4.43
N LEU A 59 -19.92 8.82 5.29
CA LEU A 59 -20.21 7.89 6.36
C LEU A 59 -21.18 8.54 7.36
N PRO A 60 -22.17 7.80 7.88
CA PRO A 60 -23.00 8.28 8.97
C PRO A 60 -22.16 8.47 10.24
N PRO A 61 -22.65 9.21 11.26
CA PRO A 61 -21.98 9.27 12.55
C PRO A 61 -21.74 7.87 13.09
N MET A 62 -20.47 7.58 13.43
CA MET A 62 -20.04 6.32 14.02
C MET A 62 -19.57 6.58 15.44
N MET A 63 -19.92 5.67 16.35
CA MET A 63 -19.43 5.67 17.72
C MET A 63 -18.26 4.69 17.82
N PHE A 64 -17.16 5.11 18.42
CA PHE A 64 -15.98 4.28 18.63
C PHE A 64 -15.70 4.15 20.12
N THR A 65 -15.26 2.99 20.58
CA THR A 65 -14.64 2.82 21.90
C THR A 65 -13.25 3.45 21.90
N GLU A 66 -12.64 3.60 23.09
CA GLU A 66 -11.27 4.12 23.18
C GLU A 66 -10.27 3.24 22.42
N GLU A 67 -10.41 1.91 22.52
CA GLU A 67 -9.55 0.95 21.83
C GLU A 67 -9.71 1.02 20.30
N GLU A 68 -10.94 1.14 19.82
CA GLU A 68 -11.22 1.30 18.39
C GLU A 68 -10.65 2.61 17.85
N ALA A 69 -10.82 3.71 18.59
CA ALA A 69 -10.27 5.01 18.23
C ALA A 69 -8.73 4.97 18.18
N LEU A 70 -8.07 4.32 19.14
CA LEU A 70 -6.62 4.12 19.16
C LEU A 70 -6.16 3.27 17.97
N GLY A 71 -6.88 2.18 17.66
CA GLY A 71 -6.61 1.34 16.49
C GLY A 71 -6.69 2.11 15.18
N LEU A 72 -7.70 2.97 15.04
CA LEU A 72 -7.86 3.86 13.88
C LEU A 72 -6.70 4.85 13.75
N VAL A 73 -6.28 5.47 14.86
CA VAL A 73 -5.12 6.39 14.87
C VAL A 73 -3.85 5.69 14.40
N LEU A 74 -3.53 4.52 14.96
CA LEU A 74 -2.35 3.73 14.56
C LEU A 74 -2.43 3.33 13.08
N GLY A 75 -3.60 2.91 12.60
CA GLY A 75 -3.83 2.59 11.19
C GLY A 75 -3.63 3.79 10.27
N LEU A 76 -4.11 4.97 10.64
CA LEU A 76 -3.93 6.21 9.87
C LEU A 76 -2.47 6.67 9.85
N LEU A 77 -1.74 6.53 10.97
CA LEU A 77 -0.30 6.82 11.02
C LEU A 77 0.49 5.88 10.11
N ALA A 78 0.17 4.59 10.10
CA ALA A 78 0.78 3.62 9.20
C ALA A 78 0.45 3.91 7.72
N ALA A 79 -0.78 4.31 7.41
CA ALA A 79 -1.25 4.60 6.06
C ALA A 79 -0.48 5.74 5.38
N ARG A 80 0.08 6.71 6.13
CA ARG A 80 0.94 7.78 5.60
C ARG A 80 2.16 7.24 4.86
N GLY A 81 2.66 6.07 5.28
CA GLY A 81 3.87 5.45 4.71
C GLY A 81 3.61 4.47 3.56
N LEU A 82 2.36 4.20 3.20
CA LEU A 82 2.02 3.19 2.19
C LEU A 82 2.32 3.61 0.75
N GLY A 83 2.79 4.83 0.49
CA GLY A 83 3.15 5.28 -0.86
C GLY A 83 1.97 5.33 -1.84
N LEU A 84 0.78 5.67 -1.35
CA LEU A 84 -0.42 5.86 -2.17
C LEU A 84 -0.72 7.36 -2.33
N SER A 85 -0.94 7.80 -3.57
CA SER A 85 -1.32 9.17 -3.87
C SER A 85 -2.69 9.50 -3.25
N GLY A 86 -2.78 10.65 -2.60
CA GLY A 86 -4.03 11.11 -1.96
C GLY A 86 -4.35 10.46 -0.62
N VAL A 87 -3.72 9.33 -0.24
CA VAL A 87 -3.99 8.65 1.05
C VAL A 87 -3.39 9.41 2.23
N ALA A 88 -2.17 9.93 2.12
CA ALA A 88 -1.55 10.67 3.20
C ALA A 88 -2.35 11.93 3.62
N PRO A 89 -2.77 12.82 2.70
CA PRO A 89 -3.62 13.96 3.07
C PRO A 89 -4.99 13.54 3.61
N ALA A 90 -5.58 12.45 3.08
CA ALA A 90 -6.85 11.92 3.58
C ALA A 90 -6.71 11.35 4.99
N ALA A 91 -5.64 10.63 5.28
CA ALA A 91 -5.32 10.11 6.61
C ALA A 91 -5.11 11.26 7.62
N GLU A 92 -4.42 12.33 7.25
CA GLU A 92 -4.24 13.52 8.09
C GLU A 92 -5.58 14.21 8.38
N GLY A 93 -6.43 14.36 7.35
CA GLY A 93 -7.76 14.93 7.53
C GLY A 93 -8.68 14.07 8.42
N ALA A 94 -8.58 12.73 8.33
CA ALA A 94 -9.31 11.81 9.18
C ALA A 94 -8.80 11.86 10.63
N LEU A 95 -7.49 11.87 10.82
CA LEU A 95 -6.84 11.97 12.12
C LEU A 95 -7.24 13.25 12.86
N ALA A 96 -7.20 14.42 12.18
CA ALA A 96 -7.61 15.68 12.75
C ALA A 96 -9.12 15.71 13.13
N LYS A 97 -9.98 14.94 12.47
CA LYS A 97 -11.39 14.79 12.86
C LYS A 97 -11.54 13.92 14.10
N LEU A 98 -10.81 12.82 14.17
CA LEU A 98 -10.80 11.94 15.34
C LEU A 98 -10.32 12.70 16.58
N GLU A 99 -9.19 13.40 16.50
CA GLU A 99 -8.64 14.20 17.60
C GLU A 99 -9.63 15.21 18.15
N ARG A 100 -10.36 15.90 17.27
CA ARG A 100 -11.39 16.88 17.71
C ARG A 100 -12.62 16.25 18.35
N ALA A 101 -12.89 14.98 18.04
CA ALA A 101 -14.03 14.25 18.59
C ALA A 101 -13.69 13.48 19.87
N MET A 102 -12.40 13.32 20.20
CA MET A 102 -11.96 12.58 21.38
C MET A 102 -12.14 13.39 22.67
N PRO A 103 -12.50 12.72 23.79
CA PRO A 103 -12.37 13.28 25.13
C PRO A 103 -10.91 13.68 25.43
N GLU A 104 -10.72 14.75 26.18
CA GLU A 104 -9.39 15.32 26.48
C GLU A 104 -8.35 14.29 26.96
N PRO A 105 -8.67 13.38 27.92
CA PRO A 105 -7.70 12.38 28.39
C PRO A 105 -7.23 11.41 27.30
N LEU A 106 -8.12 11.06 26.35
CA LEU A 106 -7.77 10.17 25.22
C LEU A 106 -6.97 10.94 24.17
N GLY A 107 -7.32 12.20 23.91
CA GLY A 107 -6.60 13.07 23.00
C GLY A 107 -5.14 13.29 23.43
N ASP A 108 -4.88 13.44 24.73
CA ASP A 108 -3.52 13.57 25.29
C ASP A 108 -2.69 12.29 25.06
N ARG A 109 -3.29 11.13 25.30
CA ARG A 109 -2.64 9.83 25.02
C ARG A 109 -2.30 9.65 23.54
N VAL A 110 -3.21 10.08 22.66
CA VAL A 110 -3.00 10.01 21.20
C VAL A 110 -1.88 10.94 20.78
N ARG A 111 -1.82 12.18 21.28
CA ARG A 111 -0.72 13.11 21.01
C ARG A 111 0.63 12.56 21.47
N ALA A 112 0.70 12.06 22.69
CA ALA A 112 1.91 11.42 23.21
C ALA A 112 2.35 10.22 22.36
N LEU A 113 1.40 9.40 21.87
CA LEU A 113 1.66 8.30 20.96
C LEU A 113 2.24 8.78 19.61
N GLN A 114 1.68 9.84 19.03
CA GLN A 114 2.17 10.40 17.76
C GLN A 114 3.58 10.97 17.87
N GLU A 115 3.92 11.57 19.00
CA GLU A 115 5.27 12.09 19.28
C GLU A 115 6.28 10.96 19.54
N ALA A 116 5.86 9.91 20.23
CA ALA A 116 6.73 8.79 20.62
C ALA A 116 6.92 7.74 19.52
N VAL A 117 5.92 7.56 18.63
CA VAL A 117 5.91 6.49 17.62
C VAL A 117 6.35 7.00 16.27
N SER A 118 7.54 6.61 15.84
CA SER A 118 7.98 6.73 14.45
C SER A 118 7.71 5.39 13.74
N ILE A 119 6.69 5.35 12.90
CA ILE A 119 6.45 4.18 12.05
C ILE A 119 7.36 4.30 10.83
N ALA A 120 8.47 3.55 10.86
CA ALA A 120 9.37 3.42 9.73
C ALA A 120 8.73 2.51 8.67
N VAL A 121 7.80 3.07 7.88
CA VAL A 121 7.39 2.43 6.63
C VAL A 121 8.44 2.81 5.60
N SER A 122 9.09 1.83 4.97
CA SER A 122 10.07 2.08 3.91
C SER A 122 9.46 2.97 2.84
N ARG A 123 9.86 4.25 2.82
CA ARG A 123 9.42 5.19 1.78
C ARG A 123 10.01 4.72 0.46
N SER A 124 9.20 4.68 -0.58
CA SER A 124 9.70 4.50 -1.94
C SER A 124 10.83 5.50 -2.21
N ALA A 125 12.01 4.99 -2.51
CA ALA A 125 13.20 5.83 -2.73
C ALA A 125 13.08 6.74 -3.98
N ALA A 126 12.07 6.56 -4.81
CA ALA A 126 11.94 7.20 -6.12
C ALA A 126 10.86 8.29 -6.20
N GLY A 127 10.16 8.62 -5.12
CA GLY A 127 9.07 9.62 -5.18
C GLY A 127 7.85 9.19 -6.01
N GLU A 128 7.89 8.02 -6.64
CA GLU A 128 6.78 7.46 -7.40
C GLU A 128 5.78 6.84 -6.43
N THR A 129 4.59 7.39 -6.37
CA THR A 129 3.48 6.88 -5.56
C THR A 129 2.51 6.14 -6.44
N ALA A 130 2.03 4.97 -5.97
CA ALA A 130 0.97 4.26 -6.64
C ALA A 130 -0.34 5.09 -6.55
N ARG A 131 -1.10 5.12 -7.65
CA ARG A 131 -2.39 5.78 -7.68
C ARG A 131 -3.41 4.95 -6.92
N SER A 132 -4.10 5.58 -5.98
CA SER A 132 -5.11 4.89 -5.16
C SER A 132 -6.31 4.39 -5.97
N ASP A 133 -6.72 5.11 -7.02
CA ASP A 133 -7.78 4.69 -7.91
C ASP A 133 -7.41 3.42 -8.73
N VAL A 134 -6.16 3.34 -9.22
CA VAL A 134 -5.64 2.13 -9.89
C VAL A 134 -5.61 0.96 -8.92
N LEU A 135 -5.11 1.15 -7.70
CA LEU A 135 -5.08 0.09 -6.69
C LEU A 135 -6.50 -0.44 -6.37
N LEU A 136 -7.48 0.46 -6.23
CA LEU A 136 -8.88 0.08 -5.98
C LEU A 136 -9.47 -0.67 -7.17
N THR A 137 -9.18 -0.26 -8.40
CA THR A 137 -9.60 -0.97 -9.62
C THR A 137 -9.03 -2.38 -9.67
N LEU A 138 -7.74 -2.54 -9.37
CA LEU A 138 -7.09 -3.85 -9.33
C LEU A 138 -7.65 -4.73 -8.22
N ALA A 139 -7.90 -4.17 -7.02
CA ALA A 139 -8.49 -4.90 -5.91
C ALA A 139 -9.92 -5.37 -6.21
N ALA A 140 -10.73 -4.52 -6.85
CA ALA A 140 -12.07 -4.89 -7.30
C ALA A 140 -12.03 -6.03 -8.32
N ALA A 141 -11.15 -5.93 -9.34
CA ALA A 141 -10.96 -6.98 -10.34
C ALA A 141 -10.55 -8.32 -9.73
N VAL A 142 -9.67 -8.32 -8.72
CA VAL A 142 -9.29 -9.52 -7.95
C VAL A 142 -10.50 -10.11 -7.22
N GLY A 143 -11.31 -9.26 -6.57
CA GLY A 143 -12.49 -9.70 -5.83
C GLY A 143 -13.60 -10.27 -6.72
N GLU A 144 -13.77 -9.71 -7.92
CA GLU A 144 -14.77 -10.11 -8.92
C GLU A 144 -14.28 -11.25 -9.83
N GLY A 145 -13.01 -11.62 -9.79
CA GLY A 145 -12.42 -12.60 -10.70
C GLY A 145 -12.45 -12.13 -12.17
N ARG A 146 -12.20 -10.84 -12.42
CA ARG A 146 -12.30 -10.20 -13.73
C ARG A 146 -10.94 -9.76 -14.25
N ARG A 147 -10.71 -9.95 -15.55
CA ARG A 147 -9.50 -9.52 -16.25
C ARG A 147 -9.38 -8.00 -16.25
N VAL A 148 -8.15 -7.50 -16.22
CA VAL A 148 -7.85 -6.08 -16.40
C VAL A 148 -7.04 -5.85 -17.67
N ARG A 149 -7.36 -4.78 -18.39
CA ARG A 149 -6.49 -4.15 -19.37
C ARG A 149 -5.79 -3.00 -18.72
N MET A 150 -4.46 -2.94 -18.86
CA MET A 150 -3.66 -1.89 -18.24
C MET A 150 -2.55 -1.42 -19.15
N VAL A 151 -2.18 -0.18 -19.00
CA VAL A 151 -0.93 0.38 -19.55
C VAL A 151 0.17 0.16 -18.52
N TYR A 152 1.30 -0.40 -18.94
CA TYR A 152 2.45 -0.65 -18.05
C TYR A 152 3.70 0.05 -18.56
N LEU A 153 4.32 0.85 -17.69
CA LEU A 153 5.56 1.57 -17.96
C LEU A 153 6.76 0.70 -17.53
N SER A 154 7.30 -0.08 -18.47
CA SER A 154 8.49 -0.90 -18.22
C SER A 154 9.76 -0.07 -18.44
N GLY A 155 10.77 -0.25 -17.58
CA GLY A 155 12.08 0.36 -17.77
C GLY A 155 12.83 -0.13 -19.01
N TRP A 156 12.41 -1.26 -19.59
CA TRP A 156 13.09 -1.93 -20.71
C TRP A 156 12.34 -1.85 -22.04
N SER A 157 11.03 -2.05 -22.02
CA SER A 157 10.18 -2.09 -23.21
C SER A 157 9.36 -0.83 -23.44
N GLY A 158 9.59 0.21 -22.64
CA GLY A 158 8.78 1.42 -22.68
C GLY A 158 7.34 1.17 -22.23
N GLN A 159 6.41 1.89 -22.83
CA GLN A 159 4.99 1.76 -22.56
C GLN A 159 4.41 0.56 -23.34
N THR A 160 3.68 -0.31 -22.64
CA THR A 160 3.02 -1.47 -23.22
C THR A 160 1.60 -1.62 -22.70
N GLU A 161 0.66 -1.99 -23.56
CA GLU A 161 -0.68 -2.40 -23.15
C GLU A 161 -0.68 -3.90 -22.83
N ARG A 162 -1.36 -4.28 -21.75
CA ARG A 162 -1.40 -5.67 -21.27
C ARG A 162 -2.77 -6.04 -20.77
N GLU A 163 -3.15 -7.28 -21.06
CA GLU A 163 -4.26 -7.95 -20.40
C GLU A 163 -3.74 -8.92 -19.36
N VAL A 164 -4.28 -8.81 -18.15
CA VAL A 164 -3.82 -9.59 -16.99
C VAL A 164 -5.03 -10.09 -16.21
N ASP A 165 -4.98 -11.35 -15.81
CA ASP A 165 -5.89 -11.94 -14.83
C ASP A 165 -5.28 -11.69 -13.43
N PRO A 166 -5.74 -10.68 -12.66
CA PRO A 166 -5.09 -10.29 -11.41
C PRO A 166 -5.44 -11.27 -10.30
N TYR A 167 -4.43 -11.86 -9.66
CA TYR A 167 -4.60 -12.83 -8.58
C TYR A 167 -4.54 -12.23 -7.19
N GLY A 168 -3.92 -11.05 -7.05
CA GLY A 168 -3.83 -10.34 -5.79
C GLY A 168 -2.97 -9.09 -5.87
N VAL A 169 -3.11 -8.22 -4.84
CA VAL A 169 -2.30 -7.03 -4.65
C VAL A 169 -1.68 -7.04 -3.25
N ALA A 170 -0.42 -6.61 -3.10
CA ALA A 170 0.25 -6.52 -1.81
C ALA A 170 1.22 -5.36 -1.75
N HIS A 171 1.45 -4.86 -0.54
CA HIS A 171 2.48 -3.86 -0.25
C HIS A 171 3.73 -4.53 0.31
N ARG A 172 4.89 -4.23 -0.30
CA ARG A 172 6.18 -4.76 0.13
C ARG A 172 7.32 -3.81 -0.19
N GLY A 173 8.21 -3.59 0.77
CA GLY A 173 9.42 -2.78 0.55
C GLY A 173 9.14 -1.34 0.08
N GLY A 174 8.04 -0.74 0.51
CA GLY A 174 7.63 0.60 0.11
C GLY A 174 6.88 0.71 -1.21
N TYR A 175 6.57 -0.42 -1.88
CA TYR A 175 5.86 -0.45 -3.15
C TYR A 175 4.66 -1.38 -3.12
N TRP A 176 3.64 -1.04 -3.93
CA TRP A 176 2.51 -1.91 -4.21
C TRP A 176 2.77 -2.76 -5.44
N TYR A 177 2.41 -4.02 -5.35
CA TYR A 177 2.56 -5.02 -6.41
C TYR A 177 1.23 -5.69 -6.69
N MET A 178 0.97 -5.96 -7.96
CA MET A 178 -0.09 -6.84 -8.42
C MET A 178 0.54 -8.09 -9.03
N ALA A 179 0.09 -9.28 -8.61
CA ALA A 179 0.45 -10.55 -9.24
C ALA A 179 -0.71 -11.04 -10.10
N GLY A 180 -0.41 -11.59 -11.27
CA GLY A 180 -1.43 -12.12 -12.16
C GLY A 180 -0.87 -12.81 -13.39
N HIS A 181 -1.74 -13.52 -14.12
CA HIS A 181 -1.40 -14.12 -15.40
C HIS A 181 -1.41 -13.06 -16.50
N CYS A 182 -0.26 -12.81 -17.09
CA CYS A 182 -0.10 -11.87 -18.19
C CYS A 182 -0.31 -12.57 -19.52
N HIS A 183 -1.35 -12.23 -20.26
CA HIS A 183 -1.68 -12.84 -21.54
C HIS A 183 -0.64 -12.51 -22.62
N LEU A 184 -0.05 -11.31 -22.60
CA LEU A 184 1.02 -10.93 -23.54
C LEU A 184 2.27 -11.79 -23.39
N ARG A 185 2.58 -12.28 -22.17
CA ARG A 185 3.79 -13.06 -21.88
C ARG A 185 3.52 -14.52 -21.55
N GLY A 186 2.25 -14.93 -21.51
CA GLY A 186 1.83 -16.32 -21.30
C GLY A 186 2.21 -16.91 -19.94
N GLY A 187 2.17 -16.10 -18.84
CA GLY A 187 2.55 -16.63 -17.54
C GLY A 187 2.33 -15.67 -16.37
N LEU A 188 2.58 -16.18 -15.16
CA LEU A 188 2.51 -15.41 -13.93
C LEU A 188 3.57 -14.30 -13.94
N ARG A 189 3.13 -13.07 -13.64
CA ARG A 189 3.97 -11.88 -13.56
C ARG A 189 3.59 -11.02 -12.36
N HIS A 190 4.56 -10.23 -11.90
CA HIS A 190 4.37 -9.21 -10.88
C HIS A 190 4.58 -7.84 -11.49
N PHE A 191 3.65 -6.94 -11.20
CA PHE A 191 3.64 -5.58 -11.72
C PHE A 191 3.67 -4.60 -10.56
N ARG A 192 4.56 -3.63 -10.60
CA ARG A 192 4.54 -2.51 -9.67
C ARG A 192 3.36 -1.60 -10.03
N VAL A 193 2.53 -1.29 -9.05
CA VAL A 193 1.30 -0.51 -9.28
C VAL A 193 1.62 0.95 -9.61
N ASP A 194 2.72 1.50 -9.10
CA ASP A 194 3.20 2.85 -9.45
C ASP A 194 3.62 3.00 -10.93
N LYS A 195 3.85 1.89 -11.62
CA LYS A 195 4.12 1.83 -13.06
C LYS A 195 2.88 1.56 -13.91
N ILE A 196 1.71 1.56 -13.32
CA ILE A 196 0.42 1.40 -13.99
C ILE A 196 -0.31 2.75 -13.96
N PRO A 197 -0.18 3.59 -15.02
CA PRO A 197 -0.88 4.86 -15.07
C PRO A 197 -2.39 4.69 -15.26
N GLU A 198 -2.82 3.57 -15.86
CA GLU A 198 -4.22 3.32 -16.18
C GLU A 198 -4.53 1.82 -16.13
N ALA A 199 -5.69 1.46 -15.56
CA ALA A 199 -6.23 0.11 -15.53
C ALA A 199 -7.75 0.14 -15.70
N GLN A 200 -8.28 -0.78 -16.50
CA GLN A 200 -9.70 -0.95 -16.77
C GLN A 200 -10.09 -2.41 -16.54
N ILE A 201 -11.20 -2.65 -15.84
CA ILE A 201 -11.78 -3.98 -15.66
C ILE A 201 -12.50 -4.37 -16.95
N LEU A 202 -12.22 -5.56 -17.48
CA LEU A 202 -12.90 -6.13 -18.65
C LEU A 202 -14.08 -7.01 -18.23
N GLU A 203 -14.87 -7.44 -19.21
CA GLU A 203 -15.99 -8.39 -18.95
C GLU A 203 -15.50 -9.84 -18.78
N ASP A 204 -14.31 -10.16 -19.30
CA ASP A 204 -13.71 -11.47 -19.20
C ASP A 204 -13.45 -11.86 -17.76
N THR A 205 -13.85 -13.08 -17.40
CA THR A 205 -13.64 -13.67 -16.08
C THR A 205 -12.53 -14.71 -16.10
N PHE A 206 -11.88 -14.93 -14.96
CA PHE A 206 -10.86 -15.95 -14.78
C PHE A 206 -11.05 -16.71 -13.48
N SER A 207 -10.45 -17.89 -13.39
CA SER A 207 -10.34 -18.63 -12.14
C SER A 207 -8.91 -18.59 -11.64
N ARG A 208 -8.73 -18.23 -10.36
CA ARG A 208 -7.40 -18.26 -9.73
C ARG A 208 -6.94 -19.71 -9.64
N PRO A 209 -5.66 -20.03 -9.97
CA PRO A 209 -5.12 -21.36 -9.81
C PRO A 209 -5.28 -21.89 -8.38
N ALA A 210 -5.70 -23.15 -8.23
CA ALA A 210 -5.77 -23.80 -6.92
C ALA A 210 -4.38 -23.82 -6.27
N GLY A 211 -4.30 -23.46 -4.98
CA GLY A 211 -3.05 -23.39 -4.24
C GLY A 211 -2.22 -22.12 -4.46
N PHE A 212 -2.70 -21.14 -5.21
CA PHE A 212 -2.03 -19.84 -5.30
C PHE A 212 -2.10 -19.10 -3.96
N VAL A 213 -0.96 -18.97 -3.30
CA VAL A 213 -0.83 -18.23 -2.03
C VAL A 213 -0.14 -16.89 -2.30
N PHE A 214 -0.82 -15.80 -1.95
CA PHE A 214 -0.32 -14.45 -2.05
C PHE A 214 -0.28 -13.83 -0.64
N PRO A 215 0.81 -13.22 -0.18
CA PRO A 215 1.94 -12.67 -0.96
C PRO A 215 3.19 -13.54 -1.06
N GLU A 216 3.18 -14.82 -0.69
CA GLU A 216 4.35 -15.69 -0.71
C GLU A 216 5.00 -15.78 -2.11
N THR A 217 4.17 -15.80 -3.16
CA THR A 217 4.66 -15.77 -4.56
C THR A 217 5.40 -14.49 -4.93
N LEU A 218 5.23 -13.38 -4.17
CA LEU A 218 6.05 -12.17 -4.34
C LEU A 218 7.51 -12.40 -3.95
N MET A 219 7.81 -13.46 -3.17
CA MET A 219 9.18 -13.86 -2.83
C MET A 219 9.86 -14.56 -4.00
N ASP A 220 9.08 -15.24 -4.84
CA ASP A 220 9.57 -16.22 -5.81
C ASP A 220 9.42 -15.83 -7.28
N ALA A 221 8.69 -14.78 -7.63
CA ALA A 221 8.38 -14.49 -9.02
C ALA A 221 9.01 -13.21 -9.58
N PRO A 222 9.36 -13.21 -10.88
CA PRO A 222 9.99 -12.07 -11.54
C PRO A 222 9.03 -10.89 -11.69
N ALA A 223 9.51 -9.70 -11.33
CA ALA A 223 9.04 -8.49 -11.98
C ALA A 223 9.41 -8.61 -13.47
N ASP A 224 8.58 -8.11 -14.35
CA ASP A 224 8.62 -8.13 -15.81
C ASP A 224 10.02 -8.00 -16.46
N THR A 225 10.87 -9.01 -16.27
CA THR A 225 12.16 -9.14 -16.96
C THR A 225 12.13 -10.37 -17.87
N PRO A 226 12.57 -10.27 -19.13
CA PRO A 226 12.58 -11.39 -20.08
C PRO A 226 13.50 -12.55 -19.70
N GLU A 227 14.44 -12.32 -18.81
CA GLU A 227 15.51 -13.24 -18.45
C GLU A 227 15.52 -13.41 -16.93
N GLY A 228 15.18 -14.56 -16.44
CA GLY A 228 15.27 -15.11 -15.09
C GLY A 228 15.83 -14.27 -13.92
N ARG A 229 15.87 -14.85 -12.74
CA ARG A 229 16.55 -14.28 -11.57
C ARG A 229 18.02 -14.10 -11.82
N TRP A 230 18.54 -12.91 -11.55
CA TRP A 230 19.97 -12.69 -11.46
C TRP A 230 20.50 -13.27 -10.14
N SER A 231 21.44 -14.20 -10.25
CA SER A 231 22.25 -14.58 -9.10
C SER A 231 23.35 -13.55 -8.92
N VAL A 232 23.24 -12.76 -7.86
CA VAL A 232 24.23 -11.73 -7.54
C VAL A 232 25.23 -12.27 -6.52
N GLU A 233 26.51 -12.06 -6.79
CA GLU A 233 27.59 -12.27 -5.84
C GLU A 233 28.53 -11.06 -5.86
N VAL A 234 28.69 -10.43 -4.68
CA VAL A 234 29.55 -9.26 -4.48
C VAL A 234 30.45 -9.52 -3.28
N LEU A 235 31.74 -9.30 -3.43
CA LEU A 235 32.66 -9.25 -2.31
C LEU A 235 32.66 -7.82 -1.74
N LEU A 236 32.23 -7.68 -0.49
CA LEU A 236 32.38 -6.47 0.30
C LEU A 236 33.71 -6.56 1.06
N GLU A 237 34.60 -5.58 0.88
CA GLU A 237 35.91 -5.56 1.54
C GLU A 237 35.83 -5.06 2.99
N ILE A 238 34.77 -5.43 3.70
CA ILE A 238 34.52 -5.13 5.11
C ILE A 238 34.05 -6.38 5.84
N LYS A 239 34.19 -6.40 7.17
CA LYS A 239 33.75 -7.53 8.00
C LYS A 239 32.22 -7.61 8.04
N ILE A 240 31.69 -8.81 8.25
CA ILE A 240 30.25 -9.07 8.27
C ILE A 240 29.52 -8.25 9.35
N GLY A 241 30.14 -7.98 10.48
CA GLY A 241 29.57 -7.13 11.54
C GLY A 241 29.37 -5.67 11.11
N ASP A 242 30.26 -5.17 10.22
CA ASP A 242 30.19 -3.80 9.69
C ASP A 242 29.26 -3.71 8.46
N ALA A 243 29.14 -4.81 7.70
CA ALA A 243 28.29 -4.88 6.51
C ALA A 243 26.80 -4.95 6.88
N ARG A 244 26.42 -5.79 7.86
CA ARG A 244 25.03 -6.07 8.21
C ARG A 244 24.20 -4.83 8.59
N PRO A 245 24.68 -3.87 9.41
CA PRO A 245 23.91 -2.67 9.75
C PRO A 245 23.69 -1.71 8.56
N ARG A 246 24.54 -1.79 7.52
CA ARG A 246 24.50 -0.92 6.35
C ARG A 246 23.61 -1.47 5.23
N LEU A 247 23.18 -2.70 5.34
CA LEU A 247 22.33 -3.39 4.35
C LEU A 247 20.88 -3.45 4.82
N PRO A 248 19.92 -3.48 3.90
CA PRO A 248 18.54 -3.77 4.22
C PRO A 248 18.41 -5.08 5.02
N ALA A 249 17.52 -5.11 6.01
CA ALA A 249 17.33 -6.24 6.91
C ALA A 249 16.97 -7.56 6.21
N MET A 250 16.48 -7.50 4.98
CA MET A 250 16.03 -8.65 4.19
C MET A 250 16.55 -8.57 2.75
N GLY A 251 16.80 -9.74 2.15
CA GLY A 251 17.11 -9.87 0.73
C GLY A 251 18.58 -10.15 0.41
N PHE A 252 19.46 -10.21 1.43
CA PHE A 252 20.86 -10.53 1.24
C PHE A 252 21.34 -11.61 2.21
N ASP A 253 21.99 -12.64 1.66
CA ASP A 253 22.76 -13.63 2.40
C ASP A 253 24.20 -13.13 2.52
N LEU A 254 24.75 -13.17 3.74
CA LEU A 254 26.09 -12.71 4.04
C LEU A 254 26.94 -13.85 4.59
N GLU A 255 28.07 -14.10 3.97
CA GLU A 255 29.03 -15.12 4.39
C GLU A 255 30.41 -14.50 4.60
N PRO A 256 31.11 -14.81 5.71
CA PRO A 256 32.48 -14.35 5.89
C PRO A 256 33.41 -14.97 4.84
N SER A 257 34.38 -14.18 4.36
CA SER A 257 35.39 -14.60 3.40
C SER A 257 36.75 -14.05 3.81
N GLY A 258 37.84 -14.70 3.36
CA GLY A 258 39.20 -14.24 3.66
C GLY A 258 39.55 -12.83 3.16
N GLY A 259 38.77 -12.27 2.22
CA GLY A 259 38.88 -10.89 1.74
C GLY A 259 37.80 -9.94 2.22
N GLY A 260 36.93 -10.34 3.18
CA GLY A 260 35.82 -9.52 3.65
C GLY A 260 34.53 -10.33 3.84
N THR A 261 33.44 -9.86 3.23
CA THR A 261 32.10 -10.50 3.32
C THR A 261 31.57 -10.75 1.91
N ILE A 262 31.18 -11.99 1.62
CA ILE A 262 30.43 -12.30 0.40
C ILE A 262 28.96 -11.94 0.64
N LEU A 263 28.44 -11.09 -0.20
CA LEU A 263 27.02 -10.78 -0.31
C LEU A 263 26.42 -11.59 -1.46
N ARG A 264 25.38 -12.38 -1.18
CA ARG A 264 24.60 -13.08 -2.21
C ARG A 264 23.15 -12.65 -2.15
N CYS A 265 22.53 -12.55 -3.30
CA CYS A 265 21.08 -12.45 -3.42
C CYS A 265 20.58 -12.95 -4.78
N GLN A 266 19.32 -13.33 -4.80
CA GLN A 266 18.58 -13.53 -6.02
C GLN A 266 17.73 -12.31 -6.28
N THR A 267 17.90 -11.67 -7.44
CA THR A 267 17.15 -10.44 -7.74
C THR A 267 16.72 -10.42 -9.20
N TRP A 268 15.65 -9.73 -9.46
CA TRP A 268 15.22 -9.35 -10.83
C TRP A 268 15.57 -7.90 -11.16
N ASN A 269 16.06 -7.15 -10.17
CA ASN A 269 16.29 -5.71 -10.29
C ASN A 269 17.73 -5.38 -9.91
N LEU A 270 18.62 -5.43 -10.88
CA LEU A 270 20.02 -5.05 -10.70
C LEU A 270 20.19 -3.58 -10.35
N ASP A 271 19.29 -2.68 -10.82
CA ASP A 271 19.34 -1.26 -10.47
C ASP A 271 19.00 -1.03 -8.99
N TRP A 272 18.18 -1.92 -8.37
CA TRP A 272 17.98 -1.90 -6.92
C TRP A 272 19.25 -2.30 -6.18
N VAL A 273 19.91 -3.38 -6.61
CA VAL A 273 21.18 -3.81 -6.01
C VAL A 273 22.24 -2.73 -6.18
N ALA A 274 22.34 -2.14 -7.37
CA ALA A 274 23.29 -1.05 -7.64
C ALA A 274 23.05 0.14 -6.71
N ARG A 275 21.80 0.51 -6.40
CA ARG A 275 21.49 1.57 -5.42
C ARG A 275 21.91 1.22 -4.01
N VAL A 276 21.68 -0.04 -3.59
CA VAL A 276 22.10 -0.51 -2.26
C VAL A 276 23.62 -0.46 -2.15
N LEU A 277 24.33 -0.98 -3.15
CA LEU A 277 25.79 -0.98 -3.17
C LEU A 277 26.39 0.44 -3.22
N ALA A 278 25.80 1.32 -4.00
CA ALA A 278 26.24 2.73 -4.08
C ALA A 278 26.07 3.49 -2.75
N GLY A 279 25.10 3.08 -1.91
CA GLY A 279 24.88 3.68 -0.59
C GLY A 279 25.60 2.96 0.57
N LEU A 280 26.37 1.92 0.29
CA LEU A 280 26.98 1.09 1.34
C LEU A 280 28.15 1.76 2.07
N ASP A 281 28.78 2.77 1.42
CA ASP A 281 29.99 3.44 1.92
C ASP A 281 31.09 2.45 2.31
N ALA A 282 31.38 1.50 1.42
CA ALA A 282 32.40 0.48 1.59
C ALA A 282 32.93 0.03 0.22
N PRO A 283 34.22 -0.35 0.09
CA PRO A 283 34.75 -0.91 -1.13
C PRO A 283 34.13 -2.29 -1.40
N PHE A 284 33.86 -2.57 -2.67
CA PHE A 284 33.30 -3.86 -3.10
C PHE A 284 33.76 -4.27 -4.50
N VAL A 285 33.69 -5.56 -4.76
CA VAL A 285 33.97 -6.14 -6.07
C VAL A 285 32.77 -6.98 -6.52
N VAL A 286 32.18 -6.60 -7.66
CA VAL A 286 31.11 -7.40 -8.29
C VAL A 286 31.73 -8.65 -8.92
N ARG A 287 31.35 -9.84 -8.42
CA ARG A 287 31.77 -11.12 -9.00
C ARG A 287 30.83 -11.54 -10.12
N GLN A 288 29.54 -11.48 -9.84
CA GLN A 288 28.50 -11.78 -10.82
C GLN A 288 27.17 -11.08 -10.46
N PRO A 289 26.28 -10.80 -11.44
CA PRO A 289 26.49 -10.93 -12.87
C PRO A 289 27.25 -9.69 -13.41
N ALA A 290 27.79 -9.80 -14.64
CA ALA A 290 28.50 -8.68 -15.27
C ALA A 290 27.60 -7.45 -15.50
N GLU A 291 26.31 -7.67 -15.75
CA GLU A 291 25.27 -6.66 -15.97
C GLU A 291 25.06 -5.76 -14.74
N LEU A 292 25.40 -6.22 -13.54
CA LEU A 292 25.37 -5.38 -12.34
C LEU A 292 26.39 -4.24 -12.41
N ARG A 293 27.54 -4.45 -13.06
CA ARG A 293 28.54 -3.38 -13.30
C ARG A 293 27.95 -2.28 -14.18
N ALA A 294 27.25 -2.65 -15.26
CA ALA A 294 26.58 -1.68 -16.13
C ALA A 294 25.47 -0.91 -15.38
N ALA A 295 24.74 -1.56 -14.46
CA ALA A 295 23.75 -0.89 -13.61
C ALA A 295 24.40 0.13 -12.64
N LEU A 296 25.57 -0.20 -12.08
CA LEU A 296 26.35 0.69 -11.24
C LEU A 296 26.88 1.90 -12.02
N GLU A 297 27.39 1.69 -13.24
CA GLU A 297 27.86 2.76 -14.13
C GLU A 297 26.72 3.74 -14.48
N ARG A 298 25.56 3.24 -14.85
CA ARG A 298 24.37 4.08 -15.08
C ARG A 298 24.02 4.91 -13.84
N ARG A 299 24.02 4.25 -12.68
CA ARG A 299 23.70 4.93 -11.41
C ARG A 299 24.72 6.02 -11.06
N ALA A 300 26.01 5.76 -11.27
CA ALA A 300 27.07 6.75 -11.07
C ALA A 300 26.89 7.95 -12.01
N ALA A 301 26.54 7.71 -13.27
CA ALA A 301 26.27 8.77 -14.25
C ALA A 301 25.06 9.63 -13.84
N GLU A 302 23.97 9.00 -13.37
CA GLU A 302 22.79 9.72 -12.86
C GLU A 302 23.14 10.62 -11.68
N ILE A 303 23.85 10.09 -10.68
CA ILE A 303 24.27 10.85 -9.50
C ILE A 303 25.18 12.02 -9.91
N SER A 304 26.13 11.78 -10.82
CA SER A 304 27.01 12.84 -11.34
C SER A 304 26.24 13.93 -12.08
N ALA A 305 25.23 13.56 -12.85
CA ALA A 305 24.35 14.52 -13.54
C ALA A 305 23.52 15.36 -12.56
N LEU A 306 23.01 14.74 -11.49
CA LEU A 306 22.26 15.43 -10.45
C LEU A 306 23.14 16.42 -9.66
N ALA A 307 24.38 16.02 -9.34
CA ALA A 307 25.33 16.87 -8.63
C ALA A 307 25.73 18.12 -9.43
N LYS A 308 25.67 18.06 -10.77
CA LYS A 308 25.97 19.18 -11.66
C LYS A 308 24.81 20.13 -11.91
N ARG A 309 23.57 19.80 -11.42
CA ARG A 309 22.44 20.71 -11.57
C ARG A 309 22.67 21.99 -10.79
N PRO A 310 22.52 23.17 -11.41
CA PRO A 310 22.64 24.44 -10.69
C PRO A 310 21.52 24.50 -9.65
N GLY A 311 21.90 24.76 -8.38
CA GLY A 311 20.94 25.00 -7.30
C GLY A 311 20.13 26.26 -7.63
N ASN A 312 18.81 26.11 -7.80
CA ASN A 312 17.93 27.27 -7.89
C ASN A 312 17.99 28.01 -6.54
N GLY A 313 18.79 29.08 -6.50
CA GLY A 313 18.84 30.24 -5.63
C GLY A 313 18.16 30.20 -4.24
N VAL A 314 18.35 29.14 -3.43
CA VAL A 314 18.06 29.21 -2.01
C VAL A 314 19.35 29.53 -1.27
N PRO A 315 19.47 30.70 -0.61
CA PRO A 315 20.69 31.03 0.13
C PRO A 315 20.88 30.05 1.28
N PRO A 316 22.11 29.66 1.62
CA PRO A 316 22.40 28.76 2.72
C PRO A 316 21.89 29.37 4.03
N ARG A 317 21.02 28.61 4.74
CA ARG A 317 20.71 28.96 6.13
C ARG A 317 21.98 28.81 6.94
N ARG A 318 22.50 29.93 7.41
CA ARG A 318 23.60 29.94 8.39
C ARG A 318 23.06 29.32 9.69
N ALA A 319 23.84 28.40 10.25
CA ALA A 319 23.65 27.79 11.56
C ALA A 319 23.68 28.85 12.68
#